data_b2c83e8e2f45d08034b5b895be41e6d0
#
_entry.id   b2c83e8e2f45d08034b5b895be41e6d0
#
_cell.length_a   1.000
_cell.length_b   1.000
_cell.length_c   1.000
_cell.angle_alpha   90.00
_cell.angle_beta   90.00
_cell.angle_gamma   90.00
#
_symmetry.space_group_name_H-M   'P 1'
#
loop_
_entity.id
_entity.type
_entity.pdbx_description
1 polymer ?
#
loop_
_entity_poly.entity_id
_entity_poly.type
_entity_poly.pdbx_seq_one_letter_code
_entity_poly.pdbx_strand_id
1 'polypeptide(L)'
;MKKTLLTTLSTFALMALLSACVPSSTESTAAKEGDSSAASVESTAAQTGESSKTVDENLPKIGVIQLVDHTSLNIIYDAFSKELVELGYKDGENVIVNFKNAQGDMANLPTIVQSFEADKQDVVVAITTPVAQAAMSLTASTPVIFSAVTNPVEAGVVSDLNTIDKGMTGTTDAVNVDKIMDLAMTISKDAKTVGYIYNPGEDNSVSNLAALKEYASSHGLTIEEASISSSVDLQSAASSLAEKVDIFFVANDNTVAESMPVLVKVANDAKKPLYVGADSMVMDGGFATVGIDYTDLGKETARMVDQVLKGKKVEEMPVKVFKDDLYTYINTDTAKTIGVEIPESILSDEKFVEIKNKK
;
A
#
# COMPACT_ATOMS: atom_id res chain seq x y z
N MET A 1 -9.28 -55.12 -26.40
CA MET A 1 -10.66 -55.62 -26.20
C MET A 1 -11.48 -54.43 -25.70
N LYS A 2 -12.22 -53.80 -26.61
CA LYS A 2 -13.70 -53.63 -26.64
C LYS A 2 -14.26 -52.93 -25.40
N LYS A 3 -14.60 -51.61 -25.62
CA LYS A 3 -15.92 -50.98 -25.73
C LYS A 3 -16.64 -50.91 -24.35
N THR A 4 -17.17 -49.79 -23.92
CA THR A 4 -18.41 -49.19 -24.42
C THR A 4 -18.56 -47.72 -23.99
N LEU A 5 -19.01 -46.96 -24.90
CA LEU A 5 -19.59 -45.63 -24.90
C LEU A 5 -21.00 -45.67 -24.29
N LEU A 6 -21.40 -44.68 -23.48
CA LEU A 6 -22.83 -44.37 -23.30
C LEU A 6 -23.04 -42.83 -23.19
N THR A 7 -23.55 -42.33 -24.28
CA THR A 7 -24.18 -41.00 -24.44
C THR A 7 -25.60 -41.05 -23.89
N THR A 8 -26.00 -40.04 -23.13
CA THR A 8 -27.44 -39.69 -23.02
C THR A 8 -27.62 -38.20 -23.18
N LEU A 9 -28.27 -37.89 -24.26
CA LEU A 9 -28.86 -36.64 -24.70
C LEU A 9 -30.25 -36.52 -24.08
N SER A 10 -30.68 -35.39 -23.53
CA SER A 10 -32.07 -35.05 -23.32
C SER A 10 -32.27 -33.53 -23.26
N THR A 11 -32.59 -32.95 -24.31
CA THR A 11 -33.69 -32.13 -24.85
C THR A 11 -34.50 -31.26 -23.90
N PHE A 12 -34.48 -29.97 -24.24
CA PHE A 12 -35.54 -28.97 -24.35
C PHE A 12 -36.73 -28.94 -23.34
N ALA A 13 -36.95 -27.77 -22.75
CA ALA A 13 -38.24 -27.13 -22.74
C ALA A 13 -38.12 -25.62 -22.63
N LEU A 14 -38.55 -24.98 -23.70
CA LEU A 14 -38.80 -23.58 -23.91
C LEU A 14 -40.19 -23.26 -23.38
N MET A 15 -40.37 -22.24 -22.51
CA MET A 15 -41.67 -21.63 -22.29
C MET A 15 -41.54 -20.12 -22.18
N ALA A 16 -41.98 -19.45 -23.23
CA ALA A 16 -42.33 -18.05 -23.28
C ALA A 16 -43.81 -17.84 -23.01
N LEU A 17 -44.20 -16.85 -22.26
CA LEU A 17 -45.51 -16.19 -22.23
C LEU A 17 -45.29 -14.78 -21.65
N LEU A 18 -45.23 -13.73 -22.39
CA LEU A 18 -46.31 -12.87 -22.91
C LEU A 18 -47.12 -12.15 -21.82
N SER A 19 -46.83 -10.85 -21.76
CA SER A 19 -47.74 -9.71 -21.96
C SER A 19 -48.82 -9.43 -20.91
N ALA A 20 -48.78 -8.23 -20.34
CA ALA A 20 -49.93 -7.33 -20.35
C ALA A 20 -49.53 -5.90 -19.91
N CYS A 21 -49.56 -4.99 -20.83
CA CYS A 21 -49.80 -3.56 -20.61
C CYS A 21 -51.28 -3.34 -20.31
N VAL A 22 -51.63 -2.35 -19.45
CA VAL A 22 -52.77 -1.44 -19.66
C VAL A 22 -52.60 -0.21 -18.79
N PRO A 23 -52.93 0.98 -19.29
CA PRO A 23 -52.70 2.28 -18.66
C PRO A 23 -53.96 2.98 -18.16
N SER A 24 -53.81 4.25 -17.73
CA SER A 24 -54.83 5.31 -17.62
C SER A 24 -55.67 5.33 -16.37
N SER A 25 -55.85 6.44 -15.71
CA SER A 25 -56.49 7.68 -16.12
C SER A 25 -56.38 8.72 -15.01
N THR A 26 -55.97 9.91 -15.36
CA THR A 26 -56.59 11.23 -15.15
C THR A 26 -57.75 11.34 -14.17
N GLU A 27 -57.63 12.27 -13.22
CA GLU A 27 -58.63 13.35 -13.11
C GLU A 27 -58.08 14.55 -12.29
N SER A 28 -58.27 15.65 -12.87
CA SER A 28 -58.18 17.06 -12.63
C SER A 28 -59.22 17.52 -11.62
N THR A 29 -58.86 18.44 -10.73
CA THR A 29 -59.75 19.51 -10.36
C THR A 29 -58.99 20.78 -10.02
N ALA A 30 -59.52 21.83 -10.56
CA ALA A 30 -58.97 23.18 -10.70
C ALA A 30 -59.32 24.12 -9.52
N ALA A 31 -58.50 25.18 -9.49
CA ALA A 31 -58.82 26.58 -9.17
C ALA A 31 -59.03 27.05 -7.73
N LYS A 32 -58.20 27.98 -7.25
CA LYS A 32 -58.66 29.38 -7.19
C LYS A 32 -57.48 30.32 -6.91
N GLU A 33 -57.53 31.40 -7.63
CA GLU A 33 -56.72 32.60 -7.58
C GLU A 33 -56.81 33.32 -6.22
N GLY A 34 -55.70 34.00 -5.86
CA GLY A 34 -55.64 34.95 -4.78
C GLY A 34 -54.44 35.85 -4.99
N ASP A 35 -54.72 36.97 -5.59
CA ASP A 35 -53.88 38.15 -5.87
C ASP A 35 -53.25 38.72 -4.57
N SER A 36 -52.00 39.16 -4.61
CA SER A 36 -51.59 40.53 -4.23
C SER A 36 -50.10 40.68 -3.93
N SER A 37 -49.54 41.64 -4.61
CA SER A 37 -48.55 42.62 -4.20
C SER A 37 -47.07 42.31 -4.26
N ALA A 38 -46.48 43.01 -5.18
CA ALA A 38 -45.04 43.20 -5.37
C ALA A 38 -44.38 43.89 -4.17
N ALA A 39 -43.20 43.35 -3.81
CA ALA A 39 -42.17 44.16 -3.14
C ALA A 39 -40.83 43.73 -3.76
N SER A 40 -40.30 44.57 -4.60
CA SER A 40 -38.92 44.50 -5.09
C SER A 40 -37.95 44.70 -3.96
N VAL A 41 -37.16 43.67 -3.66
CA VAL A 41 -35.94 43.82 -2.85
C VAL A 41 -34.77 43.56 -3.81
N GLU A 42 -34.09 44.65 -4.12
CA GLU A 42 -32.77 44.64 -4.76
C GLU A 42 -31.79 43.90 -3.84
N SER A 43 -31.44 42.70 -4.17
CA SER A 43 -30.35 41.97 -3.56
C SER A 43 -29.09 42.26 -4.35
N THR A 44 -28.24 43.11 -3.81
CA THR A 44 -26.88 43.35 -4.26
C THR A 44 -26.11 42.06 -4.08
N ALA A 45 -25.95 41.31 -5.16
CA ALA A 45 -25.05 40.17 -5.22
C ALA A 45 -23.62 40.71 -5.19
N ALA A 46 -22.98 40.62 -4.03
CA ALA A 46 -21.53 40.71 -3.93
C ALA A 46 -20.94 39.51 -4.69
N GLN A 47 -20.45 39.73 -5.90
CA GLN A 47 -19.56 38.84 -6.58
C GLN A 47 -18.25 38.76 -5.80
N THR A 48 -18.11 37.79 -4.93
CA THR A 48 -16.79 37.28 -4.55
C THR A 48 -16.21 36.60 -5.77
N GLY A 49 -15.34 37.33 -6.46
CA GLY A 49 -14.54 36.77 -7.53
C GLY A 49 -13.57 35.74 -6.92
N GLU A 50 -13.93 34.47 -6.95
CA GLU A 50 -12.96 33.38 -6.95
C GLU A 50 -12.20 33.48 -8.25
N SER A 51 -11.01 34.03 -8.17
CA SER A 51 -10.01 33.96 -9.25
C SER A 51 -9.66 32.47 -9.40
N SER A 52 -10.32 31.78 -10.31
CA SER A 52 -9.81 30.51 -10.80
C SER A 52 -8.46 30.80 -11.46
N LYS A 53 -7.34 30.55 -10.74
CA LYS A 53 -6.02 30.48 -11.37
C LYS A 53 -6.15 29.42 -12.45
N THR A 54 -6.12 29.85 -13.70
CA THR A 54 -5.90 28.93 -14.84
C THR A 54 -4.54 28.31 -14.62
N VAL A 55 -4.49 27.03 -14.26
CA VAL A 55 -3.25 26.28 -14.17
C VAL A 55 -2.67 26.23 -15.59
N ASP A 56 -1.40 26.60 -15.73
CA ASP A 56 -0.70 26.52 -17.03
C ASP A 56 -0.57 25.03 -17.40
N GLU A 57 -1.23 24.60 -18.46
CA GLU A 57 -1.23 23.23 -18.95
C GLU A 57 0.16 22.75 -19.41
N ASN A 58 1.12 23.67 -19.57
CA ASN A 58 2.49 23.37 -19.97
C ASN A 58 3.43 23.07 -18.78
N LEU A 59 2.93 23.12 -17.54
CA LEU A 59 3.75 22.76 -16.38
C LEU A 59 4.11 21.27 -16.40
N PRO A 60 5.30 20.89 -15.91
CA PRO A 60 5.66 19.48 -15.71
C PRO A 60 4.62 18.77 -14.87
N LYS A 61 4.29 17.54 -15.24
CA LYS A 61 3.26 16.72 -14.59
C LYS A 61 3.88 15.50 -13.93
N ILE A 62 3.66 15.36 -12.63
CA ILE A 62 4.05 14.20 -11.82
C ILE A 62 2.80 13.40 -11.50
N GLY A 63 2.67 12.18 -12.05
CA GLY A 63 1.66 11.23 -11.62
C GLY A 63 2.14 10.48 -10.39
N VAL A 64 1.29 10.34 -9.36
CA VAL A 64 1.59 9.51 -8.19
C VAL A 64 0.49 8.49 -7.99
N ILE A 65 0.84 7.21 -7.97
CA ILE A 65 -0.10 6.10 -7.72
C ILE A 65 0.25 5.46 -6.38
N GLN A 66 -0.72 5.45 -5.48
CA GLN A 66 -0.67 4.75 -4.20
C GLN A 66 -1.68 3.59 -4.22
N LEU A 67 -1.31 2.44 -3.66
CA LEU A 67 -2.19 1.26 -3.65
C LEU A 67 -3.39 1.45 -2.73
N VAL A 68 -3.12 1.85 -1.50
CA VAL A 68 -4.12 1.92 -0.41
C VAL A 68 -3.70 2.96 0.61
N ASP A 69 -4.62 3.36 1.47
CA ASP A 69 -4.37 4.30 2.55
C ASP A 69 -3.98 3.56 3.83
N HIS A 70 -2.69 3.59 4.17
CA HIS A 70 -2.17 3.14 5.46
C HIS A 70 -0.88 3.90 5.84
N THR A 71 -0.47 3.81 7.10
CA THR A 71 0.58 4.63 7.70
C THR A 71 1.88 4.64 6.89
N SER A 72 2.35 3.48 6.41
CA SER A 72 3.61 3.37 5.67
C SER A 72 3.60 4.18 4.37
N LEU A 73 2.54 4.00 3.55
CA LEU A 73 2.45 4.66 2.26
C LEU A 73 2.20 6.16 2.40
N ASN A 74 1.43 6.54 3.43
CA ASN A 74 1.20 7.95 3.74
C ASN A 74 2.49 8.65 4.16
N ILE A 75 3.35 8.01 4.98
CA ILE A 75 4.67 8.55 5.33
C ILE A 75 5.52 8.76 4.07
N ILE A 76 5.54 7.79 3.15
CA ILE A 76 6.28 7.92 1.88
C ILE A 76 5.76 9.11 1.07
N TYR A 77 4.44 9.20 0.86
CA TYR A 77 3.84 10.27 0.07
C TYR A 77 4.03 11.65 0.70
N ASP A 78 3.86 11.76 2.02
CA ASP A 78 4.06 13.01 2.77
C ASP A 78 5.53 13.47 2.70
N ALA A 79 6.47 12.55 2.88
CA ALA A 79 7.91 12.84 2.78
C ALA A 79 8.31 13.23 1.35
N PHE A 80 7.78 12.53 0.35
CA PHE A 80 7.94 12.85 -1.06
C PHE A 80 7.45 14.27 -1.36
N SER A 81 6.23 14.60 -0.93
CA SER A 81 5.60 15.90 -1.19
C SER A 81 6.39 17.05 -0.52
N LYS A 82 6.85 16.84 0.71
CA LYS A 82 7.67 17.83 1.44
C LYS A 82 9.02 18.05 0.77
N GLU A 83 9.69 16.96 0.38
CA GLU A 83 10.98 17.05 -0.30
C GLU A 83 10.87 17.75 -1.67
N LEU A 84 9.77 17.51 -2.42
CA LEU A 84 9.51 18.26 -3.65
C LEU A 84 9.46 19.76 -3.41
N VAL A 85 8.80 20.20 -2.33
CA VAL A 85 8.75 21.63 -1.97
C VAL A 85 10.14 22.17 -1.63
N GLU A 86 10.98 21.40 -0.91
CA GLU A 86 12.35 21.77 -0.58
C GLU A 86 13.25 21.84 -1.84
N LEU A 87 12.99 20.99 -2.84
CA LEU A 87 13.63 21.02 -4.15
C LEU A 87 13.13 22.16 -5.07
N GLY A 88 12.12 22.93 -4.60
CA GLY A 88 11.59 24.11 -5.30
C GLY A 88 10.35 23.86 -6.14
N TYR A 89 9.78 22.66 -6.11
CA TYR A 89 8.53 22.33 -6.80
C TYR A 89 7.33 22.68 -5.92
N LYS A 90 6.37 23.38 -6.52
CA LYS A 90 5.12 23.77 -5.84
C LYS A 90 3.94 23.41 -6.73
N ASP A 91 3.10 22.54 -6.25
CA ASP A 91 1.91 22.09 -6.97
C ASP A 91 0.98 23.26 -7.33
N GLY A 92 0.53 23.29 -8.59
CA GLY A 92 -0.29 24.37 -9.15
C GLY A 92 0.46 25.70 -9.41
N GLU A 93 1.79 25.79 -9.15
CA GLU A 93 2.60 26.98 -9.43
C GLU A 93 3.64 26.71 -10.53
N ASN A 94 4.45 25.68 -10.38
CA ASN A 94 5.53 25.32 -11.32
C ASN A 94 5.63 23.82 -11.62
N VAL A 95 4.71 23.03 -11.07
CA VAL A 95 4.53 21.60 -11.33
C VAL A 95 3.05 21.26 -11.11
N ILE A 96 2.55 20.19 -11.72
CA ILE A 96 1.24 19.60 -11.44
C ILE A 96 1.47 18.23 -10.84
N VAL A 97 0.95 17.97 -9.63
CA VAL A 97 1.03 16.66 -8.97
C VAL A 97 -0.35 15.98 -9.02
N ASN A 98 -0.45 14.94 -9.84
CA ASN A 98 -1.67 14.16 -10.01
C ASN A 98 -1.63 12.91 -9.12
N PHE A 99 -2.22 12.97 -7.94
CA PHE A 99 -2.30 11.84 -7.02
C PHE A 99 -3.53 10.98 -7.28
N LYS A 100 -3.34 9.65 -7.35
CA LYS A 100 -4.40 8.65 -7.43
C LYS A 100 -4.16 7.53 -6.42
N ASN A 101 -5.22 7.10 -5.74
CA ASN A 101 -5.21 5.97 -4.81
C ASN A 101 -6.11 4.86 -5.35
N ALA A 102 -5.60 3.63 -5.41
CA ALA A 102 -6.35 2.46 -5.89
C ALA A 102 -7.35 1.91 -4.85
N GLN A 103 -7.36 2.45 -3.63
CA GLN A 103 -8.28 2.08 -2.53
C GLN A 103 -8.19 0.60 -2.13
N GLY A 104 -7.00 0.01 -2.20
CA GLY A 104 -6.77 -1.39 -1.88
C GLY A 104 -7.26 -2.39 -2.94
N ASP A 105 -7.90 -1.92 -3.99
CA ASP A 105 -8.37 -2.78 -5.08
C ASP A 105 -7.40 -2.74 -6.27
N MET A 106 -6.65 -3.83 -6.45
CA MET A 106 -5.71 -3.97 -7.56
C MET A 106 -6.39 -3.88 -8.94
N ALA A 107 -7.70 -4.16 -9.03
CA ALA A 107 -8.45 -4.03 -10.28
C ALA A 107 -8.59 -2.57 -10.74
N ASN A 108 -8.40 -1.59 -9.86
CA ASN A 108 -8.40 -0.16 -10.21
C ASN A 108 -7.09 0.28 -10.87
N LEU A 109 -5.98 -0.42 -10.64
CA LEU A 109 -4.65 -0.02 -11.15
C LEU A 109 -4.59 0.17 -12.66
N PRO A 110 -5.11 -0.75 -13.51
CA PRO A 110 -5.09 -0.56 -14.94
C PRO A 110 -5.80 0.73 -15.41
N THR A 111 -6.92 1.07 -14.77
CA THR A 111 -7.68 2.29 -15.09
C THR A 111 -6.90 3.55 -14.71
N ILE A 112 -6.24 3.55 -13.55
CA ILE A 112 -5.40 4.67 -13.10
C ILE A 112 -4.21 4.84 -14.05
N VAL A 113 -3.53 3.75 -14.41
CA VAL A 113 -2.40 3.76 -15.33
C VAL A 113 -2.82 4.32 -16.71
N GLN A 114 -3.94 3.86 -17.27
CA GLN A 114 -4.47 4.39 -18.53
C GLN A 114 -4.82 5.88 -18.45
N SER A 115 -5.32 6.35 -17.30
CA SER A 115 -5.59 7.79 -17.14
C SER A 115 -4.30 8.60 -17.16
N PHE A 116 -3.23 8.12 -16.55
CA PHE A 116 -1.95 8.81 -16.56
C PHE A 116 -1.26 8.81 -17.93
N GLU A 117 -1.42 7.74 -18.69
CA GLU A 117 -0.97 7.70 -20.09
C GLU A 117 -1.71 8.74 -20.94
N ALA A 118 -3.04 8.82 -20.80
CA ALA A 118 -3.86 9.80 -21.52
C ALA A 118 -3.54 11.26 -21.14
N ASP A 119 -3.27 11.49 -19.84
CA ASP A 119 -2.94 12.82 -19.30
C ASP A 119 -1.47 13.23 -19.59
N LYS A 120 -0.67 12.32 -20.15
CA LYS A 120 0.74 12.54 -20.55
C LYS A 120 1.57 13.08 -19.38
N GLN A 121 1.75 12.26 -18.33
CA GLN A 121 2.64 12.60 -17.23
C GLN A 121 4.09 12.65 -17.73
N ASP A 122 4.90 13.58 -17.22
CA ASP A 122 6.36 13.65 -17.50
C ASP A 122 7.15 12.61 -16.71
N VAL A 123 6.64 12.21 -15.54
CA VAL A 123 7.14 11.11 -14.71
C VAL A 123 5.99 10.53 -13.88
N VAL A 124 6.03 9.23 -13.65
CA VAL A 124 5.08 8.56 -12.75
C VAL A 124 5.81 7.95 -11.57
N VAL A 125 5.32 8.23 -10.36
CA VAL A 125 5.73 7.60 -9.11
C VAL A 125 4.78 6.44 -8.81
N ALA A 126 5.32 5.24 -8.67
CA ALA A 126 4.58 4.02 -8.37
C ALA A 126 4.92 3.54 -6.96
N ILE A 127 4.03 3.75 -5.99
CA ILE A 127 4.27 3.39 -4.59
C ILE A 127 3.76 1.98 -4.35
N THR A 128 4.62 1.04 -4.00
CA THR A 128 4.49 -0.39 -3.74
C THR A 128 4.77 -1.29 -4.94
N THR A 129 5.04 -2.58 -4.65
CA THR A 129 5.29 -3.61 -5.66
C THR A 129 4.14 -3.80 -6.64
N PRO A 130 2.87 -3.99 -6.21
CA PRO A 130 1.75 -4.16 -7.15
C PRO A 130 1.53 -2.95 -8.07
N VAL A 131 1.75 -1.73 -7.55
CA VAL A 131 1.62 -0.51 -8.35
C VAL A 131 2.75 -0.41 -9.38
N ALA A 132 3.99 -0.71 -8.99
CA ALA A 132 5.13 -0.72 -9.90
C ALA A 132 4.93 -1.72 -11.03
N GLN A 133 4.42 -2.92 -10.74
CA GLN A 133 4.07 -3.93 -11.74
C GLN A 133 3.00 -3.43 -12.72
N ALA A 134 1.94 -2.80 -12.24
CA ALA A 134 0.91 -2.21 -13.10
C ALA A 134 1.46 -1.07 -13.97
N ALA A 135 2.35 -0.24 -13.42
CA ALA A 135 2.96 0.90 -14.11
C ALA A 135 4.00 0.51 -15.17
N MET A 136 4.41 -0.76 -15.25
CA MET A 136 5.32 -1.23 -16.30
C MET A 136 4.81 -0.94 -17.72
N SER A 137 3.51 -0.91 -17.93
CA SER A 137 2.93 -0.59 -19.23
C SER A 137 3.18 0.87 -19.67
N LEU A 138 3.48 1.79 -18.75
CA LEU A 138 3.80 3.20 -19.05
C LEU A 138 5.23 3.39 -19.56
N THR A 139 6.14 2.48 -19.26
CA THR A 139 7.59 2.70 -19.45
C THR A 139 8.04 2.89 -20.90
N ALA A 140 7.18 2.55 -21.87
CA ALA A 140 7.43 2.82 -23.28
C ALA A 140 7.32 4.33 -23.64
N SER A 141 6.59 5.12 -22.85
CA SER A 141 6.30 6.52 -23.13
C SER A 141 6.62 7.48 -21.98
N THR A 142 6.65 6.97 -20.75
CA THR A 142 6.77 7.78 -19.54
C THR A 142 7.76 7.11 -18.57
N PRO A 143 8.78 7.84 -18.09
CA PRO A 143 9.67 7.31 -17.04
C PRO A 143 8.91 7.03 -15.76
N VAL A 144 9.20 5.89 -15.14
CA VAL A 144 8.58 5.47 -13.88
C VAL A 144 9.62 5.39 -12.78
N ILE A 145 9.33 6.06 -11.65
CA ILE A 145 10.10 5.95 -10.41
C ILE A 145 9.26 5.18 -9.41
N PHE A 146 9.66 3.94 -9.11
CA PHE A 146 8.97 3.20 -8.06
C PHE A 146 9.49 3.57 -6.66
N SER A 147 8.62 3.45 -5.67
CA SER A 147 8.95 3.66 -4.26
C SER A 147 8.48 2.47 -3.44
N ALA A 148 9.31 1.98 -2.53
CA ALA A 148 8.99 0.83 -1.69
C ALA A 148 8.63 -0.42 -2.50
N VAL A 149 9.50 -0.84 -3.41
CA VAL A 149 9.41 -2.15 -4.05
C VAL A 149 10.38 -3.10 -3.36
N THR A 150 9.85 -4.12 -2.70
CA THR A 150 10.61 -4.97 -1.79
C THR A 150 11.70 -5.77 -2.49
N ASN A 151 11.36 -6.44 -3.59
CA ASN A 151 12.31 -7.16 -4.44
C ASN A 151 12.05 -6.83 -5.92
N PRO A 152 12.66 -5.76 -6.46
CA PRO A 152 12.36 -5.31 -7.82
C PRO A 152 12.70 -6.33 -8.91
N VAL A 153 13.67 -7.20 -8.67
CA VAL A 153 14.09 -8.23 -9.63
C VAL A 153 13.06 -9.37 -9.66
N GLU A 154 12.68 -9.91 -8.50
CA GLU A 154 11.65 -10.96 -8.42
C GLU A 154 10.28 -10.45 -8.89
N ALA A 155 9.92 -9.22 -8.55
CA ALA A 155 8.71 -8.57 -9.05
C ALA A 155 8.72 -8.33 -10.57
N GLY A 156 9.87 -8.53 -11.21
CA GLY A 156 10.02 -8.40 -12.67
C GLY A 156 10.05 -6.97 -13.17
N VAL A 157 10.13 -5.96 -12.28
CA VAL A 157 10.10 -4.53 -12.67
C VAL A 157 11.46 -4.02 -13.14
N VAL A 158 12.56 -4.65 -12.72
CA VAL A 158 13.90 -4.47 -13.29
C VAL A 158 14.54 -5.83 -13.50
N SER A 159 15.54 -5.93 -14.39
CA SER A 159 16.31 -7.15 -14.56
C SER A 159 17.51 -7.25 -13.62
N ASP A 160 18.03 -6.10 -13.19
CA ASP A 160 19.16 -5.98 -12.25
C ASP A 160 19.08 -4.62 -11.52
N LEU A 161 19.58 -4.56 -10.30
CA LEU A 161 19.49 -3.33 -9.48
C LEU A 161 20.42 -2.20 -9.94
N ASN A 162 21.48 -2.53 -10.69
CA ASN A 162 22.47 -1.56 -11.15
C ASN A 162 22.30 -1.23 -12.65
N THR A 163 21.63 -2.12 -13.41
CA THR A 163 21.41 -1.97 -14.84
C THR A 163 19.93 -1.83 -15.14
N ILE A 164 19.51 -0.63 -15.46
CA ILE A 164 18.10 -0.31 -15.69
C ILE A 164 17.78 -0.49 -17.18
N ASP A 165 16.94 -1.45 -17.50
CA ASP A 165 16.62 -1.89 -18.86
C ASP A 165 15.13 -1.84 -19.20
N LYS A 166 14.28 -1.49 -18.23
CA LYS A 166 12.82 -1.54 -18.40
C LYS A 166 12.13 -0.16 -18.27
N GLY A 167 12.89 0.93 -18.40
CA GLY A 167 12.35 2.29 -18.35
C GLY A 167 11.79 2.69 -16.98
N MET A 168 12.21 1.98 -15.92
CA MET A 168 11.83 2.30 -14.55
C MET A 168 12.95 1.99 -13.56
N THR A 169 13.07 2.81 -12.53
CA THR A 169 14.00 2.67 -11.41
C THR A 169 13.31 3.18 -10.13
N GLY A 170 13.97 3.15 -8.99
CA GLY A 170 13.35 3.66 -7.76
C GLY A 170 14.06 3.21 -6.49
N THR A 171 13.29 3.10 -5.40
CA THR A 171 13.77 2.74 -4.07
C THR A 171 13.22 1.40 -3.61
N THR A 172 14.04 0.61 -2.91
CA THR A 172 13.59 -0.65 -2.28
C THR A 172 13.29 -0.43 -0.80
N ASP A 173 12.29 -1.14 -0.30
CA ASP A 173 12.02 -1.34 1.13
C ASP A 173 12.28 -2.79 1.54
N ALA A 174 13.35 -3.38 1.06
CA ALA A 174 13.71 -4.77 1.34
C ALA A 174 13.63 -5.07 2.84
N VAL A 175 12.78 -6.03 3.20
CA VAL A 175 12.62 -6.48 4.59
C VAL A 175 13.80 -7.37 4.96
N ASN A 176 14.52 -7.01 6.02
CA ASN A 176 15.64 -7.80 6.53
C ASN A 176 15.10 -8.91 7.45
N VAL A 177 14.47 -9.93 6.87
CA VAL A 177 13.83 -11.02 7.60
C VAL A 177 14.77 -11.65 8.62
N ASP A 178 16.03 -11.93 8.24
CA ASP A 178 17.03 -12.52 9.15
C ASP A 178 17.26 -11.65 10.38
N LYS A 179 17.47 -10.34 10.21
CA LYS A 179 17.72 -9.43 11.33
C LYS A 179 16.49 -9.26 12.24
N ILE A 180 15.28 -9.23 11.66
CA ILE A 180 14.05 -9.16 12.44
C ILE A 180 13.86 -10.46 13.24
N MET A 181 14.12 -11.59 12.63
CA MET A 181 13.99 -12.88 13.31
C MET A 181 15.10 -13.10 14.33
N ASP A 182 16.33 -12.63 14.11
CA ASP A 182 17.41 -12.63 15.12
C ASP A 182 17.02 -11.78 16.35
N LEU A 183 16.41 -10.59 16.11
CA LEU A 183 15.84 -9.78 17.18
C LEU A 183 14.73 -10.54 17.91
N ALA A 184 13.84 -11.20 17.16
CA ALA A 184 12.76 -11.99 17.73
C ALA A 184 13.29 -13.14 18.60
N MET A 185 14.28 -13.88 18.12
CA MET A 185 14.90 -14.97 18.89
C MET A 185 15.72 -14.45 20.09
N THR A 186 16.21 -13.24 20.03
CA THR A 186 16.90 -12.61 21.18
C THR A 186 15.91 -12.26 22.30
N ILE A 187 14.73 -11.77 21.96
CA ILE A 187 13.70 -11.35 22.92
C ILE A 187 12.81 -12.53 23.32
N SER A 188 12.32 -13.29 22.35
CA SER A 188 11.38 -14.42 22.50
C SER A 188 12.11 -15.76 22.40
N LYS A 189 13.09 -16.00 23.30
CA LYS A 189 14.07 -17.12 23.24
C LYS A 189 13.43 -18.51 23.16
N ASP A 190 12.25 -18.68 23.73
CA ASP A 190 11.56 -19.96 23.81
C ASP A 190 10.58 -20.19 22.66
N ALA A 191 10.43 -19.21 21.76
CA ALA A 191 9.53 -19.32 20.64
C ALA A 191 10.01 -20.40 19.65
N LYS A 192 9.07 -21.23 19.20
CA LYS A 192 9.29 -22.32 18.24
C LYS A 192 8.38 -22.24 17.04
N THR A 193 7.27 -21.52 17.20
CA THR A 193 6.24 -21.39 16.16
C THR A 193 6.01 -19.91 15.81
N VAL A 194 6.12 -19.60 14.54
CA VAL A 194 5.94 -18.25 13.98
C VAL A 194 4.69 -18.22 13.12
N GLY A 195 3.75 -17.35 13.42
CA GLY A 195 2.58 -17.09 12.59
C GLY A 195 2.89 -16.07 11.52
N TYR A 196 2.58 -16.40 10.27
CA TYR A 196 2.72 -15.49 9.13
C TYR A 196 1.38 -15.29 8.44
N ILE A 197 0.91 -14.02 8.42
CA ILE A 197 -0.34 -13.65 7.74
C ILE A 197 0.03 -12.79 6.53
N TYR A 198 -0.54 -13.12 5.37
CA TYR A 198 -0.16 -12.45 4.13
C TYR A 198 -1.25 -12.55 3.06
N ASN A 199 -1.19 -11.64 2.09
CA ASN A 199 -1.95 -11.72 0.85
C ASN A 199 -1.08 -12.38 -0.24
N PRO A 200 -1.45 -13.58 -0.73
CA PRO A 200 -0.68 -14.25 -1.79
C PRO A 200 -0.78 -13.56 -3.16
N GLY A 201 -1.63 -12.55 -3.31
CA GLY A 201 -1.69 -11.68 -4.49
C GLY A 201 -0.63 -10.58 -4.49
N GLU A 202 0.16 -10.45 -3.41
CA GLU A 202 1.26 -9.49 -3.29
C GLU A 202 2.61 -10.21 -3.38
N ASP A 203 3.36 -10.01 -4.46
CA ASP A 203 4.67 -10.66 -4.68
C ASP A 203 5.69 -10.32 -3.59
N ASN A 204 5.66 -9.07 -3.05
CA ASN A 204 6.46 -8.68 -1.89
C ASN A 204 6.24 -9.60 -0.67
N SER A 205 5.00 -9.96 -0.40
CA SER A 205 4.64 -10.80 0.74
C SER A 205 5.05 -12.26 0.53
N VAL A 206 4.94 -12.75 -0.70
CA VAL A 206 5.39 -14.09 -1.08
C VAL A 206 6.91 -14.23 -1.01
N SER A 207 7.64 -13.21 -1.49
CA SER A 207 9.11 -13.15 -1.39
C SER A 207 9.59 -13.18 0.06
N ASN A 208 8.97 -12.38 0.93
CA ASN A 208 9.28 -12.36 2.37
C ASN A 208 8.96 -13.68 3.07
N LEU A 209 7.86 -14.35 2.69
CA LEU A 209 7.54 -15.69 3.20
C LEU A 209 8.63 -16.71 2.83
N ALA A 210 9.15 -16.64 1.60
CA ALA A 210 10.23 -17.52 1.17
C ALA A 210 11.50 -17.32 2.04
N ALA A 211 11.88 -16.06 2.30
CA ALA A 211 12.99 -15.73 3.17
C ALA A 211 12.74 -16.20 4.62
N LEU A 212 11.51 -16.03 5.15
CA LEU A 212 11.15 -16.53 6.49
C LEU A 212 11.26 -18.05 6.58
N LYS A 213 10.84 -18.80 5.54
CA LYS A 213 10.95 -20.25 5.51
C LYS A 213 12.42 -20.72 5.48
N GLU A 214 13.28 -20.01 4.78
CA GLU A 214 14.71 -20.27 4.76
C GLU A 214 15.34 -20.07 6.15
N TYR A 215 15.05 -18.94 6.78
CA TYR A 215 15.47 -18.66 8.17
C TYR A 215 14.97 -19.73 9.13
N ALA A 216 13.68 -20.05 9.09
CA ALA A 216 13.04 -21.01 9.98
C ALA A 216 13.66 -22.42 9.85
N SER A 217 13.95 -22.84 8.61
CA SER A 217 14.59 -24.13 8.32
C SER A 217 15.95 -24.26 8.97
N SER A 218 16.74 -23.17 8.98
CA SER A 218 18.09 -23.16 9.57
C SER A 218 18.09 -23.02 11.11
N HIS A 219 16.99 -22.53 11.69
CA HIS A 219 16.86 -22.26 13.14
C HIS A 219 15.89 -23.21 13.87
N GLY A 220 15.33 -24.20 13.18
CA GLY A 220 14.44 -25.19 13.79
C GLY A 220 13.08 -24.61 14.21
N LEU A 221 12.61 -23.57 13.53
CA LEU A 221 11.30 -22.96 13.75
C LEU A 221 10.26 -23.57 12.83
N THR A 222 9.00 -23.58 13.29
CA THR A 222 7.84 -23.96 12.49
C THR A 222 7.09 -22.71 12.05
N ILE A 223 6.68 -22.64 10.80
CA ILE A 223 5.85 -21.54 10.28
C ILE A 223 4.41 -22.03 10.14
N GLU A 224 3.50 -21.31 10.76
CA GLU A 224 2.05 -21.45 10.60
C GLU A 224 1.55 -20.29 9.71
N GLU A 225 1.03 -20.63 8.54
CA GLU A 225 0.63 -19.65 7.52
C GLU A 225 -0.87 -19.42 7.57
N ALA A 226 -1.28 -18.15 7.37
CA ALA A 226 -2.66 -17.79 7.09
C ALA A 226 -2.70 -16.80 5.90
N SER A 227 -3.35 -17.19 4.83
CA SER A 227 -3.55 -16.32 3.67
C SER A 227 -4.88 -15.57 3.77
N ILE A 228 -4.85 -14.30 3.40
CA ILE A 228 -6.03 -13.44 3.27
C ILE A 228 -6.05 -12.83 1.87
N SER A 229 -7.21 -12.51 1.35
CA SER A 229 -7.36 -11.77 0.09
C SER A 229 -7.91 -10.35 0.30
N SER A 230 -8.32 -10.05 1.53
CA SER A 230 -8.88 -8.76 1.93
C SER A 230 -8.59 -8.51 3.41
N SER A 231 -8.43 -7.25 3.78
CA SER A 231 -8.27 -6.81 5.17
C SER A 231 -9.44 -7.20 6.09
N VAL A 232 -10.62 -7.42 5.53
CA VAL A 232 -11.81 -7.91 6.28
C VAL A 232 -11.59 -9.28 6.91
N ASP A 233 -10.79 -10.14 6.29
CA ASP A 233 -10.52 -11.50 6.76
C ASP A 233 -9.47 -11.55 7.89
N LEU A 234 -8.75 -10.44 8.11
CA LEU A 234 -7.57 -10.37 8.99
C LEU A 234 -7.88 -10.79 10.42
N GLN A 235 -8.98 -10.31 11.01
CA GLN A 235 -9.34 -10.64 12.39
C GLN A 235 -9.53 -12.14 12.60
N SER A 236 -10.23 -12.81 11.68
CA SER A 236 -10.49 -14.25 11.76
C SER A 236 -9.21 -15.06 11.59
N ALA A 237 -8.39 -14.71 10.61
CA ALA A 237 -7.10 -15.34 10.34
C ALA A 237 -6.15 -15.19 11.53
N ALA A 238 -6.00 -13.97 12.05
CA ALA A 238 -5.15 -13.68 13.19
C ALA A 238 -5.59 -14.41 14.46
N SER A 239 -6.90 -14.43 14.76
CA SER A 239 -7.43 -15.11 15.94
C SER A 239 -7.17 -16.61 15.89
N SER A 240 -7.41 -17.23 14.73
CA SER A 240 -7.13 -18.67 14.55
C SER A 240 -5.66 -19.01 14.68
N LEU A 241 -4.78 -18.11 14.20
CA LEU A 241 -3.35 -18.32 14.23
C LEU A 241 -2.78 -18.10 15.64
N ALA A 242 -3.31 -17.14 16.40
CA ALA A 242 -2.87 -16.82 17.76
C ALA A 242 -2.93 -18.02 18.72
N GLU A 243 -3.83 -18.98 18.49
CA GLU A 243 -3.96 -20.20 19.29
C GLU A 243 -2.83 -21.22 19.03
N LYS A 244 -2.09 -21.07 17.92
CA LYS A 244 -1.15 -22.08 17.42
C LYS A 244 0.30 -21.62 17.49
N VAL A 245 0.55 -20.32 17.64
CA VAL A 245 1.89 -19.74 17.49
C VAL A 245 2.41 -19.11 18.77
N ASP A 246 3.72 -19.00 18.87
CA ASP A 246 4.40 -18.32 19.97
C ASP A 246 4.56 -16.83 19.71
N ILE A 247 4.86 -16.48 18.45
CA ILE A 247 5.03 -15.11 17.98
C ILE A 247 4.38 -14.95 16.61
N PHE A 248 4.06 -13.70 16.25
CA PHE A 248 3.72 -13.32 14.89
C PHE A 248 4.92 -12.64 14.21
N PHE A 249 5.07 -12.90 12.93
CA PHE A 249 5.83 -12.06 12.02
C PHE A 249 4.96 -11.70 10.82
N VAL A 250 4.87 -10.42 10.49
CA VAL A 250 4.19 -9.90 9.31
C VAL A 250 5.13 -8.94 8.61
N ALA A 251 5.44 -9.22 7.37
CA ALA A 251 6.28 -8.35 6.55
C ALA A 251 5.51 -7.08 6.12
N ASN A 252 5.99 -6.41 5.09
CA ASN A 252 5.37 -5.20 4.53
C ASN A 252 4.21 -5.52 3.57
N ASP A 253 3.25 -6.32 4.03
CA ASP A 253 2.01 -6.67 3.32
C ASP A 253 1.02 -5.51 3.39
N ASN A 254 0.58 -4.99 2.24
CA ASN A 254 -0.29 -3.81 2.21
C ASN A 254 -1.71 -4.13 2.69
N THR A 255 -2.22 -5.33 2.38
CA THR A 255 -3.55 -5.79 2.83
C THR A 255 -3.61 -5.94 4.34
N VAL A 256 -2.53 -6.41 4.97
CA VAL A 256 -2.43 -6.49 6.44
C VAL A 256 -2.22 -5.10 7.05
N ALA A 257 -1.35 -4.28 6.46
CA ALA A 257 -1.02 -2.94 6.97
C ALA A 257 -2.23 -2.00 6.97
N GLU A 258 -3.16 -2.14 6.02
CA GLU A 258 -4.43 -1.39 5.98
C GLU A 258 -5.26 -1.59 7.26
N SER A 259 -5.19 -2.76 7.86
CA SER A 259 -5.94 -3.10 9.08
C SER A 259 -5.02 -3.46 10.27
N MET A 260 -3.83 -2.88 10.32
CA MET A 260 -2.83 -3.15 11.35
C MET A 260 -3.36 -3.08 12.80
N PRO A 261 -4.23 -2.11 13.18
CA PRO A 261 -4.81 -2.06 14.53
C PRO A 261 -5.61 -3.31 14.91
N VAL A 262 -6.23 -4.00 13.95
CA VAL A 262 -6.97 -5.24 14.17
C VAL A 262 -6.01 -6.37 14.56
N LEU A 263 -4.93 -6.54 13.82
CA LEU A 263 -3.91 -7.55 14.11
C LEU A 263 -3.23 -7.28 15.44
N VAL A 264 -2.84 -6.02 15.70
CA VAL A 264 -2.25 -5.58 16.98
C VAL A 264 -3.15 -5.92 18.15
N LYS A 265 -4.45 -5.68 18.02
CA LYS A 265 -5.42 -6.05 19.08
C LYS A 265 -5.43 -7.54 19.34
N VAL A 266 -5.49 -8.38 18.31
CA VAL A 266 -5.48 -9.84 18.47
C VAL A 266 -4.18 -10.32 19.11
N ALA A 267 -3.04 -9.85 18.64
CA ALA A 267 -1.73 -10.22 19.18
C ALA A 267 -1.59 -9.81 20.66
N ASN A 268 -2.01 -8.58 21.00
CA ASN A 268 -1.96 -8.06 22.37
C ASN A 268 -2.90 -8.81 23.33
N ASP A 269 -4.13 -9.12 22.89
CA ASP A 269 -5.09 -9.90 23.69
C ASP A 269 -4.58 -11.32 23.95
N ALA A 270 -3.89 -11.91 22.96
CA ALA A 270 -3.25 -13.23 23.09
C ALA A 270 -1.87 -13.19 23.79
N LYS A 271 -1.34 -12.01 24.15
CA LYS A 271 0.00 -11.81 24.71
C LYS A 271 1.11 -12.36 23.80
N LYS A 272 0.94 -12.25 22.48
CA LYS A 272 1.90 -12.72 21.50
C LYS A 272 2.69 -11.53 20.93
N PRO A 273 4.04 -11.56 20.95
CA PRO A 273 4.85 -10.57 20.26
C PRO A 273 4.55 -10.54 18.76
N LEU A 274 4.32 -9.36 18.20
CA LEU A 274 4.08 -9.13 16.79
C LEU A 274 5.27 -8.38 16.19
N TYR A 275 6.19 -9.12 15.56
CA TYR A 275 7.29 -8.56 14.79
C TYR A 275 6.81 -8.15 13.41
N VAL A 276 7.30 -7.04 12.89
CA VAL A 276 6.77 -6.44 11.65
C VAL A 276 7.87 -6.01 10.69
N GLY A 277 7.53 -5.85 9.42
CA GLY A 277 8.50 -5.55 8.35
C GLY A 277 8.86 -4.07 8.19
N ALA A 278 8.16 -3.14 8.86
CA ALA A 278 8.35 -1.71 8.72
C ALA A 278 8.26 -0.96 10.05
N ASP A 279 9.00 0.15 10.17
CA ASP A 279 8.95 1.07 11.31
C ASP A 279 7.56 1.65 11.54
N SER A 280 6.86 2.01 10.48
CA SER A 280 5.48 2.50 10.48
C SER A 280 4.49 1.51 11.08
N MET A 281 4.68 0.21 10.86
CA MET A 281 3.85 -0.83 11.48
C MET A 281 4.12 -0.96 12.99
N VAL A 282 5.34 -0.62 13.46
CA VAL A 282 5.63 -0.48 14.90
C VAL A 282 4.92 0.75 15.48
N MET A 283 4.87 1.86 14.71
CA MET A 283 4.11 3.07 15.09
C MET A 283 2.61 2.79 15.20
N ASP A 284 2.08 1.84 14.43
CA ASP A 284 0.67 1.41 14.48
C ASP A 284 0.39 0.37 15.60
N GLY A 285 1.38 0.06 16.42
CA GLY A 285 1.25 -0.79 17.59
C GLY A 285 1.90 -2.17 17.49
N GLY A 286 2.52 -2.53 16.36
CA GLY A 286 3.40 -3.70 16.25
C GLY A 286 4.50 -3.65 17.32
N PHE A 287 5.06 -4.81 17.69
CA PHE A 287 6.01 -4.87 18.79
C PHE A 287 7.40 -4.36 18.39
N ALA A 288 7.99 -4.92 17.35
CA ALA A 288 9.37 -4.58 16.99
C ALA A 288 9.68 -4.87 15.51
N THR A 289 10.68 -4.15 14.99
CA THR A 289 11.30 -4.40 13.67
C THR A 289 12.80 -4.03 13.69
N VAL A 290 13.50 -4.49 12.65
CA VAL A 290 14.81 -3.96 12.23
C VAL A 290 14.65 -3.51 10.79
N GLY A 291 14.67 -2.21 10.56
CA GLY A 291 14.36 -1.67 9.25
C GLY A 291 14.85 -0.24 9.03
N ILE A 292 14.45 0.31 7.91
CA ILE A 292 14.74 1.68 7.48
C ILE A 292 13.63 2.63 7.94
N ASP A 293 13.92 3.93 7.91
CA ASP A 293 12.91 4.99 8.05
C ASP A 293 12.19 5.20 6.71
N TYR A 294 10.88 4.99 6.68
CA TYR A 294 10.08 5.18 5.47
C TYR A 294 10.00 6.64 5.00
N THR A 295 10.34 7.59 5.87
CA THR A 295 10.53 9.00 5.47
C THR A 295 11.67 9.15 4.46
N ASP A 296 12.74 8.39 4.62
CA ASP A 296 13.90 8.45 3.70
C ASP A 296 13.57 7.87 2.32
N LEU A 297 12.68 6.87 2.24
CA LEU A 297 12.16 6.39 0.95
C LEU A 297 11.46 7.51 0.18
N GLY A 298 10.54 8.22 0.82
CA GLY A 298 9.81 9.32 0.19
C GLY A 298 10.73 10.44 -0.28
N LYS A 299 11.68 10.85 0.55
CA LYS A 299 12.67 11.88 0.18
C LYS A 299 13.51 11.47 -1.02
N GLU A 300 14.05 10.25 -0.99
CA GLU A 300 14.88 9.77 -2.11
C GLU A 300 14.07 9.64 -3.39
N THR A 301 12.82 9.19 -3.31
CA THR A 301 11.90 9.15 -4.45
C THR A 301 11.72 10.54 -5.08
N ALA A 302 11.55 11.58 -4.26
CA ALA A 302 11.45 12.97 -4.76
C ALA A 302 12.72 13.44 -5.44
N ARG A 303 13.90 13.10 -4.89
CA ARG A 303 15.20 13.43 -5.50
C ARG A 303 15.42 12.72 -6.84
N MET A 304 14.94 11.48 -6.96
CA MET A 304 14.98 10.75 -8.23
C MET A 304 14.04 11.41 -9.26
N VAL A 305 12.83 11.81 -8.86
CA VAL A 305 11.90 12.56 -9.72
C VAL A 305 12.51 13.89 -10.17
N ASP A 306 13.13 14.64 -9.27
CA ASP A 306 13.86 15.88 -9.59
C ASP A 306 14.93 15.68 -10.68
N GLN A 307 15.70 14.58 -10.60
CA GLN A 307 16.69 14.24 -11.61
C GLN A 307 16.06 13.98 -12.97
N VAL A 308 14.91 13.26 -13.01
CA VAL A 308 14.17 13.01 -14.26
C VAL A 308 13.63 14.30 -14.86
N LEU A 309 13.02 15.18 -14.06
CA LEU A 309 12.51 16.47 -14.52
C LEU A 309 13.62 17.40 -15.03
N LYS A 310 14.86 17.22 -14.54
CA LYS A 310 16.08 17.89 -15.04
C LYS A 310 16.72 17.22 -16.25
N GLY A 311 16.07 16.18 -16.81
CA GLY A 311 16.47 15.53 -18.04
C GLY A 311 17.40 14.32 -17.88
N LYS A 312 17.64 13.83 -16.67
CA LYS A 312 18.38 12.57 -16.45
C LYS A 312 17.50 11.40 -16.83
N LYS A 313 18.05 10.43 -17.54
CA LYS A 313 17.32 9.22 -17.94
C LYS A 313 17.28 8.21 -16.82
N VAL A 314 16.19 7.46 -16.70
CA VAL A 314 16.02 6.41 -15.68
C VAL A 314 17.08 5.31 -15.82
N GLU A 315 17.54 5.04 -17.02
CA GLU A 315 18.60 4.05 -17.33
C GLU A 315 19.98 4.43 -16.72
N GLU A 316 20.15 5.69 -16.35
CA GLU A 316 21.37 6.20 -15.72
C GLU A 316 21.31 6.20 -14.18
N MET A 317 20.20 5.74 -13.63
CA MET A 317 19.93 5.77 -12.19
C MET A 317 19.75 4.33 -11.66
N PRO A 318 20.74 3.77 -10.96
CA PRO A 318 20.59 2.47 -10.33
C PRO A 318 19.47 2.52 -9.27
N VAL A 319 18.88 1.34 -8.99
CA VAL A 319 17.90 1.22 -7.90
C VAL A 319 18.57 1.55 -6.57
N LYS A 320 17.96 2.42 -5.80
CA LYS A 320 18.43 2.77 -4.46
C LYS A 320 18.04 1.69 -3.46
N VAL A 321 19.05 1.06 -2.87
CA VAL A 321 18.89 0.08 -1.79
C VAL A 321 19.44 0.68 -0.50
N PHE A 322 18.64 0.67 0.56
CA PHE A 322 19.05 1.10 1.89
C PHE A 322 19.63 -0.11 2.66
N LYS A 323 20.96 -0.16 2.84
CA LYS A 323 21.65 -1.31 3.45
C LYS A 323 22.22 -1.01 4.84
N ASP A 324 22.67 0.23 5.06
CA ASP A 324 23.47 0.59 6.22
C ASP A 324 22.69 1.43 7.26
N ASP A 325 21.53 1.94 6.87
CA ASP A 325 20.67 2.81 7.68
C ASP A 325 19.52 2.02 8.34
N LEU A 326 19.87 0.89 8.94
CA LEU A 326 18.89 0.07 9.66
C LEU A 326 18.90 0.42 11.13
N TYR A 327 17.69 0.59 11.68
CA TYR A 327 17.44 0.86 13.09
C TYR A 327 16.60 -0.24 13.71
N THR A 328 16.72 -0.43 15.01
CA THR A 328 15.87 -1.34 15.80
C THR A 328 14.75 -0.53 16.43
N TYR A 329 13.56 -0.63 15.87
CA TYR A 329 12.38 0.04 16.41
C TYR A 329 11.61 -0.90 17.34
N ILE A 330 11.32 -0.46 18.56
CA ILE A 330 10.52 -1.24 19.51
C ILE A 330 9.45 -0.35 20.14
N ASN A 331 8.21 -0.84 20.14
CA ASN A 331 7.10 -0.20 20.83
C ASN A 331 7.10 -0.65 22.30
N THR A 332 7.58 0.24 23.18
CA THR A 332 7.72 -0.07 24.61
C THR A 332 6.38 -0.14 25.35
N ASP A 333 5.33 0.49 24.84
CA ASP A 333 3.98 0.37 25.41
C ASP A 333 3.35 -0.98 25.02
N THR A 334 3.59 -1.45 23.79
CA THR A 334 3.20 -2.81 23.37
C THR A 334 3.96 -3.86 24.19
N ALA A 335 5.28 -3.69 24.38
CA ALA A 335 6.07 -4.58 25.24
C ALA A 335 5.45 -4.76 26.64
N LYS A 336 5.08 -3.64 27.29
CA LYS A 336 4.39 -3.66 28.60
C LYS A 336 3.03 -4.36 28.53
N THR A 337 2.27 -4.11 27.46
CA THR A 337 0.94 -4.69 27.27
C THR A 337 0.99 -6.20 27.16
N ILE A 338 1.96 -6.74 26.43
CA ILE A 338 2.11 -8.19 26.24
C ILE A 338 2.94 -8.85 27.35
N GLY A 339 3.61 -8.05 28.22
CA GLY A 339 4.41 -8.54 29.34
C GLY A 339 5.78 -9.07 28.94
N VAL A 340 6.38 -8.51 27.88
CA VAL A 340 7.70 -8.87 27.37
C VAL A 340 8.75 -7.90 27.89
N GLU A 341 9.85 -8.44 28.43
CA GLU A 341 11.03 -7.66 28.84
C GLU A 341 12.00 -7.50 27.67
N ILE A 342 12.42 -6.26 27.42
CA ILE A 342 13.41 -5.95 26.38
C ILE A 342 14.80 -6.03 27.01
N PRO A 343 15.72 -6.84 26.48
CA PRO A 343 17.08 -6.95 26.99
C PRO A 343 17.82 -5.60 26.97
N GLU A 344 18.60 -5.33 28.05
CA GLU A 344 19.40 -4.11 28.19
C GLU A 344 20.38 -3.91 27.03
N SER A 345 20.90 -5.00 26.45
CA SER A 345 21.79 -4.95 25.28
C SER A 345 21.13 -4.34 24.04
N ILE A 346 19.79 -4.41 23.93
CA ILE A 346 19.03 -3.79 22.84
C ILE A 346 18.74 -2.33 23.19
N LEU A 347 18.32 -2.06 24.44
CA LEU A 347 18.00 -0.69 24.88
C LEU A 347 19.20 0.26 24.85
N SER A 348 20.41 -0.28 25.00
CA SER A 348 21.68 0.48 25.00
C SER A 348 22.33 0.58 23.59
N ASP A 349 21.74 -0.03 22.56
CA ASP A 349 22.24 0.05 21.19
C ASP A 349 22.03 1.47 20.63
N GLU A 350 23.05 2.02 19.96
CA GLU A 350 22.97 3.36 19.34
C GLU A 350 21.93 3.48 18.22
N LYS A 351 21.53 2.34 17.63
CA LYS A 351 20.50 2.24 16.59
C LYS A 351 19.11 1.90 17.15
N PHE A 352 18.96 1.86 18.48
CA PHE A 352 17.66 1.66 19.11
C PHE A 352 16.77 2.90 19.00
N VAL A 353 15.55 2.71 18.55
CA VAL A 353 14.51 3.75 18.46
C VAL A 353 13.29 3.33 19.26
N GLU A 354 13.01 4.08 20.32
CA GLU A 354 11.81 3.85 21.13
C GLU A 354 10.57 4.39 20.43
N ILE A 355 9.56 3.53 20.26
CA ILE A 355 8.22 3.91 19.80
C ILE A 355 7.23 3.81 20.98
N LYS A 356 6.27 4.72 21.02
CA LYS A 356 5.15 4.74 21.97
C LYS A 356 3.84 4.88 21.24
N ASN A 357 2.80 4.27 21.80
CA ASN A 357 1.45 4.41 21.24
C ASN A 357 1.01 5.88 21.27
N LYS A 358 0.38 6.32 20.20
CA LYS A 358 -0.26 7.65 20.17
C LYS A 358 -1.36 7.69 21.24
N LYS A 359 -1.34 8.71 22.07
CA LYS A 359 -2.34 8.93 23.15
C LYS A 359 -3.68 9.40 22.57
#